data_9f780d5588e97d26284526ee2b831c81
#
_entry.id   9f780d5588e97d26284526ee2b831c81
#
_cell.length_a   1.000
_cell.length_b   1.000
_cell.length_c   1.000
_cell.angle_alpha   90.00
_cell.angle_beta   90.00
_cell.angle_gamma   90.00
#
_symmetry.space_group_name_H-M   'P 1'
#
loop_
_entity.id
_entity.type
_entity.pdbx_description
1 polymer ?
#
loop_
_entity_poly.entity_id
_entity_poly.type
_entity_poly.pdbx_seq_one_letter_code
_entity_poly.pdbx_strand_id
1 'polypeptide(L)'
;MTIISQNKRYLPHEITTTVNSVKLYRQTKDISFVCRRYHISKASLMRWNKQYDGTKESLTNKSHRPHSPHPNAHIEQELTWIRNYHRRNPNSSICELYGKLREEKAYSRHPGSLYRVFVRLGYRQKAESTRKKSKHLGHYDTPTELGVKWQMDVKYVPAACYAGTDGERFYQYTMEASRERFIYAYKEQSSYSTVDFVKRAICYFGYAPAQIQTDNGGEFPHTARTNCIHPLDVLCGKHHIIHKLLRPRTPWHNGKIERSHRSDQERFYNYLRFYSYEDLLVSMRRYLRRSNRIPMAVLGWKSPIQKRQELKTTRVC
;
A
#
# COMPACT_ATOMS: atom_id res chain seq x y z
N MET A 1 1.62 34.42 27.95
CA MET A 1 1.98 34.79 26.55
C MET A 1 3.25 34.07 26.17
N THR A 2 3.13 32.97 25.40
CA THR A 2 4.30 32.15 25.04
C THR A 2 4.78 32.64 23.67
N ILE A 3 5.97 33.21 23.68
CA ILE A 3 6.64 33.72 22.47
C ILE A 3 7.07 32.51 21.65
N ILE A 4 6.34 32.21 20.57
CA ILE A 4 6.76 31.22 19.57
C ILE A 4 7.90 31.85 18.78
N SER A 5 9.14 31.40 19.02
CA SER A 5 10.28 31.78 18.20
C SER A 5 10.05 31.26 16.78
N GLN A 6 9.72 32.16 15.86
CA GLN A 6 9.72 31.84 14.43
C GLN A 6 11.16 31.56 14.03
N ASN A 7 11.50 30.29 13.75
CA ASN A 7 12.74 29.91 13.09
C ASN A 7 12.76 30.58 11.71
N LYS A 8 13.36 31.79 11.64
CA LYS A 8 13.63 32.46 10.37
C LYS A 8 14.59 31.57 9.59
N ARG A 9 14.11 30.91 8.56
CA ARG A 9 14.98 30.16 7.64
C ARG A 9 15.96 31.16 7.03
N TYR A 10 17.26 30.91 7.21
CA TYR A 10 18.30 31.69 6.57
C TYR A 10 18.15 31.56 5.05
N LEU A 11 17.81 32.66 4.40
CA LEU A 11 17.81 32.76 2.93
C LEU A 11 19.19 33.24 2.49
N PRO A 12 19.85 32.55 1.55
CA PRO A 12 21.13 33.01 1.04
C PRO A 12 20.95 34.36 0.36
N HIS A 13 21.92 35.26 0.52
CA HIS A 13 21.93 36.55 -0.14
C HIS A 13 21.98 36.36 -1.67
N GLU A 14 21.34 37.24 -2.41
CA GLU A 14 21.45 37.25 -3.86
C GLU A 14 22.87 37.52 -4.31
N ILE A 15 23.28 36.95 -5.44
CA ILE A 15 24.63 37.10 -6.00
C ILE A 15 24.95 38.59 -6.25
N THR A 16 23.99 39.37 -6.70
CA THR A 16 24.07 40.81 -6.93
C THR A 16 24.48 41.55 -5.65
N THR A 17 23.78 41.27 -4.55
CA THR A 17 24.07 41.84 -3.22
C THR A 17 25.46 41.47 -2.77
N THR A 18 25.84 40.20 -2.96
CA THR A 18 27.17 39.67 -2.55
C THR A 18 28.29 40.37 -3.33
N VAL A 19 28.17 40.48 -4.66
CA VAL A 19 29.16 41.18 -5.51
C VAL A 19 29.27 42.66 -5.20
N ASN A 20 28.12 43.35 -5.06
CA ASN A 20 28.08 44.77 -4.79
C ASN A 20 28.68 45.09 -3.41
N SER A 21 28.41 44.29 -2.40
CA SER A 21 29.00 44.47 -1.07
C SER A 21 30.54 44.32 -1.09
N VAL A 22 31.08 43.35 -1.83
CA VAL A 22 32.52 43.17 -1.97
C VAL A 22 33.18 44.31 -2.74
N LYS A 23 32.56 44.76 -3.85
CA LYS A 23 33.04 45.88 -4.64
C LYS A 23 33.10 47.16 -3.82
N LEU A 24 32.01 47.46 -3.08
CA LEU A 24 31.97 48.63 -2.21
C LEU A 24 33.01 48.57 -1.08
N TYR A 25 33.22 47.38 -0.50
CA TYR A 25 34.27 47.17 0.52
C TYR A 25 35.67 47.42 -0.03
N ARG A 26 35.95 46.93 -1.26
CA ARG A 26 37.29 47.18 -1.89
C ARG A 26 37.53 48.66 -2.18
N GLN A 27 36.48 49.44 -2.42
CA GLN A 27 36.57 50.87 -2.66
C GLN A 27 36.72 51.69 -1.37
N THR A 28 35.87 51.39 -0.36
CA THR A 28 35.76 52.19 0.84
C THR A 28 36.66 51.75 2.01
N LYS A 29 37.05 50.46 2.02
CA LYS A 29 37.78 49.78 3.11
C LYS A 29 37.04 49.86 4.46
N ASP A 30 35.81 50.33 4.52
CA ASP A 30 34.99 50.43 5.73
C ASP A 30 34.06 49.23 5.87
N ILE A 31 34.42 48.32 6.72
CA ILE A 31 33.64 47.08 6.99
C ILE A 31 32.30 47.41 7.64
N SER A 32 32.31 48.38 8.59
CA SER A 32 31.14 48.69 9.40
C SER A 32 30.03 49.35 8.51
N PHE A 33 30.43 50.22 7.63
CA PHE A 33 29.55 50.87 6.67
C PHE A 33 28.92 49.86 5.73
N VAL A 34 29.72 48.97 5.09
CA VAL A 34 29.25 47.95 4.17
C VAL A 34 28.30 46.94 4.84
N CYS A 35 28.67 46.48 6.02
CA CYS A 35 27.82 45.54 6.76
C CYS A 35 26.45 46.11 7.12
N ARG A 36 26.40 47.39 7.54
CA ARG A 36 25.13 48.06 7.83
C ARG A 36 24.30 48.27 6.53
N ARG A 37 24.94 48.72 5.47
CA ARG A 37 24.26 49.01 4.18
C ARG A 37 23.60 47.77 3.55
N TYR A 38 24.25 46.62 3.59
CA TYR A 38 23.79 45.37 2.96
C TYR A 38 23.18 44.35 3.96
N HIS A 39 23.07 44.73 5.24
CA HIS A 39 22.57 43.86 6.32
C HIS A 39 23.28 42.50 6.36
N ILE A 40 24.61 42.50 6.23
CA ILE A 40 25.46 41.31 6.21
C ILE A 40 26.40 41.28 7.41
N SER A 41 26.83 40.07 7.76
CA SER A 41 27.86 39.94 8.82
C SER A 41 29.26 40.25 8.29
N LYS A 42 30.16 40.73 9.20
CA LYS A 42 31.56 40.91 8.90
C LYS A 42 32.20 39.61 8.35
N ALA A 43 31.88 38.47 8.98
CA ALA A 43 32.39 37.16 8.55
C ALA A 43 31.99 36.80 7.14
N SER A 44 30.75 37.10 6.73
CA SER A 44 30.27 36.89 5.35
C SER A 44 31.01 37.77 4.37
N LEU A 45 31.12 39.06 4.66
CA LEU A 45 31.83 40.00 3.79
C LEU A 45 33.30 39.59 3.59
N MET A 46 34.02 39.23 4.66
CA MET A 46 35.42 38.83 4.54
C MET A 46 35.61 37.55 3.79
N ARG A 47 34.73 36.56 3.97
CA ARG A 47 34.74 35.32 3.21
C ARG A 47 34.51 35.57 1.71
N TRP A 48 33.51 36.40 1.35
CA TRP A 48 33.23 36.75 -0.02
C TRP A 48 34.38 37.56 -0.65
N ASN A 49 34.96 38.48 0.09
CA ASN A 49 36.11 39.24 -0.41
C ASN A 49 37.34 38.37 -0.69
N LYS A 50 37.56 37.33 0.11
CA LYS A 50 38.62 36.33 -0.12
C LYS A 50 38.32 35.47 -1.35
N GLN A 51 37.06 35.19 -1.62
CA GLN A 51 36.64 34.32 -2.71
C GLN A 51 36.49 35.07 -4.05
N TYR A 52 36.29 36.39 -4.03
CA TYR A 52 35.99 37.22 -5.18
C TYR A 52 37.23 37.47 -6.06
N ASP A 53 37.25 36.88 -7.26
CA ASP A 53 38.28 37.01 -8.28
C ASP A 53 38.01 38.11 -9.33
N GLY A 54 36.88 38.82 -9.22
CA GLY A 54 36.44 39.84 -10.19
C GLY A 54 35.20 39.44 -10.98
N THR A 55 34.88 38.15 -11.01
CA THR A 55 33.73 37.60 -11.71
C THR A 55 32.55 37.32 -10.78
N LYS A 56 31.31 37.32 -11.31
CA LYS A 56 30.13 36.95 -10.55
C LYS A 56 30.11 35.46 -10.19
N GLU A 57 30.70 34.66 -11.07
CA GLU A 57 30.76 33.20 -10.96
C GLU A 57 31.56 32.73 -9.74
N SER A 58 32.58 33.50 -9.34
CA SER A 58 33.37 33.20 -8.13
C SER A 58 32.57 33.21 -6.84
N LEU A 59 31.49 34.01 -6.79
CA LEU A 59 30.60 34.13 -5.64
C LEU A 59 29.32 33.30 -5.74
N THR A 60 29.18 32.51 -6.81
CA THR A 60 28.04 31.61 -6.97
C THR A 60 28.08 30.50 -5.94
N ASN A 61 26.94 30.23 -5.30
CA ASN A 61 26.83 29.14 -4.36
C ASN A 61 27.09 27.80 -5.03
N LYS A 62 28.15 27.11 -4.62
CA LYS A 62 28.47 25.77 -5.11
C LYS A 62 27.49 24.74 -4.53
N SER A 63 27.23 23.70 -5.30
CA SER A 63 26.40 22.58 -4.82
C SER A 63 27.03 21.94 -3.59
N HIS A 64 26.24 21.76 -2.52
CA HIS A 64 26.65 21.03 -1.32
C HIS A 64 26.40 19.51 -1.44
N ARG A 65 26.06 19.03 -2.65
CA ARG A 65 25.87 17.59 -2.85
C ARG A 65 27.22 16.87 -2.72
N PRO A 66 27.25 15.74 -2.00
CA PRO A 66 28.46 14.90 -1.96
C PRO A 66 28.91 14.52 -3.38
N HIS A 67 30.21 14.52 -3.63
CA HIS A 67 30.78 14.12 -4.90
C HIS A 67 30.74 12.60 -5.09
N SER A 68 30.77 11.82 -4.02
CA SER A 68 30.64 10.37 -4.04
C SER A 68 29.18 9.92 -3.80
N PRO A 69 28.73 8.85 -4.43
CA PRO A 69 27.44 8.24 -4.13
C PRO A 69 27.37 7.83 -2.65
N HIS A 70 26.18 7.99 -2.04
CA HIS A 70 25.96 7.52 -0.69
C HIS A 70 26.19 5.99 -0.61
N PRO A 71 26.83 5.44 0.48
CA PRO A 71 27.07 4.00 0.60
C PRO A 71 25.84 3.13 0.43
N ASN A 72 24.67 3.63 0.83
CA ASN A 72 23.37 2.98 0.63
C ASN A 72 22.69 3.33 -0.71
N ALA A 73 23.39 3.94 -1.67
CA ALA A 73 22.83 4.13 -3.01
C ALA A 73 22.68 2.78 -3.73
N HIS A 74 21.69 2.69 -4.62
CA HIS A 74 21.54 1.50 -5.46
C HIS A 74 22.71 1.39 -6.42
N ILE A 75 23.27 0.19 -6.54
CA ILE A 75 24.27 -0.14 -7.55
C ILE A 75 23.57 -0.37 -8.91
N GLU A 76 24.32 -0.26 -10.01
CA GLU A 76 23.74 -0.37 -11.36
C GLU A 76 23.09 -1.73 -11.61
N GLN A 77 23.64 -2.79 -11.04
CA GLN A 77 23.05 -4.14 -11.11
C GLN A 77 21.66 -4.18 -10.48
N GLU A 78 21.46 -3.58 -9.30
CA GLU A 78 20.15 -3.50 -8.66
C GLU A 78 19.14 -2.69 -9.49
N LEU A 79 19.60 -1.58 -10.08
CA LEU A 79 18.78 -0.76 -10.97
C LEU A 79 18.37 -1.54 -12.23
N THR A 80 19.26 -2.35 -12.77
CA THR A 80 18.98 -3.23 -13.91
C THR A 80 17.94 -4.28 -13.58
N TRP A 81 18.00 -4.90 -12.39
CA TRP A 81 16.96 -5.84 -11.93
C TRP A 81 15.60 -5.16 -11.84
N ILE A 82 15.55 -3.96 -11.26
CA ILE A 82 14.33 -3.17 -11.10
C ILE A 82 13.72 -2.83 -12.48
N ARG A 83 14.53 -2.32 -13.42
CA ARG A 83 14.08 -1.97 -14.78
C ARG A 83 13.57 -3.20 -15.54
N ASN A 84 14.30 -4.32 -15.49
CA ASN A 84 13.91 -5.55 -16.18
C ASN A 84 12.63 -6.15 -15.63
N TYR A 85 12.44 -6.15 -14.31
CA TYR A 85 11.21 -6.64 -13.70
C TYR A 85 10.02 -5.75 -14.09
N HIS A 86 10.15 -4.43 -13.97
CA HIS A 86 9.10 -3.50 -14.32
C HIS A 86 8.71 -3.60 -15.80
N ARG A 87 9.68 -3.71 -16.70
CA ARG A 87 9.44 -3.92 -18.14
C ARG A 87 8.59 -5.15 -18.42
N ARG A 88 8.85 -6.27 -17.72
CA ARG A 88 8.08 -7.52 -17.86
C ARG A 88 6.73 -7.49 -17.18
N ASN A 89 6.57 -6.69 -16.14
CA ASN A 89 5.39 -6.64 -15.27
C ASN A 89 5.02 -5.18 -14.93
N PRO A 90 4.60 -4.37 -15.90
CA PRO A 90 4.37 -2.93 -15.69
C PRO A 90 3.29 -2.64 -14.67
N ASN A 91 2.30 -3.53 -14.52
CA ASN A 91 1.16 -3.38 -13.60
C ASN A 91 1.39 -4.00 -12.22
N SER A 92 2.61 -4.53 -11.94
CA SER A 92 2.88 -5.11 -10.63
C SER A 92 3.10 -4.05 -9.56
N SER A 93 2.70 -4.38 -8.34
CA SER A 93 2.90 -3.47 -7.20
C SER A 93 4.37 -3.44 -6.76
N ILE A 94 4.77 -2.32 -6.11
CA ILE A 94 6.11 -2.23 -5.50
C ILE A 94 6.34 -3.34 -4.46
N CYS A 95 5.29 -3.74 -3.73
CA CYS A 95 5.38 -4.84 -2.77
C CYS A 95 5.70 -6.18 -3.44
N GLU A 96 5.08 -6.44 -4.60
CA GLU A 96 5.35 -7.64 -5.40
C GLU A 96 6.79 -7.66 -5.91
N LEU A 97 7.23 -6.55 -6.50
CA LEU A 97 8.63 -6.42 -6.93
C LEU A 97 9.60 -6.58 -5.76
N TYR A 98 9.32 -5.90 -4.64
CA TYR A 98 10.19 -5.99 -3.45
C TYR A 98 10.34 -7.43 -2.95
N GLY A 99 9.22 -8.17 -2.87
CA GLY A 99 9.25 -9.57 -2.48
C GLY A 99 10.06 -10.44 -3.44
N LYS A 100 9.86 -10.26 -4.74
CA LYS A 100 10.60 -10.96 -5.79
C LYS A 100 12.10 -10.67 -5.74
N LEU A 101 12.48 -9.42 -5.58
CA LEU A 101 13.89 -9.04 -5.47
C LEU A 101 14.54 -9.64 -4.21
N ARG A 102 13.81 -9.69 -3.09
CA ARG A 102 14.33 -10.35 -1.88
C ARG A 102 14.52 -11.85 -2.06
N GLU A 103 13.54 -12.53 -2.63
CA GLU A 103 13.54 -13.99 -2.81
C GLU A 103 14.56 -14.44 -3.88
N GLU A 104 14.60 -13.76 -5.04
CA GLU A 104 15.38 -14.19 -6.19
C GLU A 104 16.78 -13.58 -6.27
N LYS A 105 17.00 -12.42 -5.64
CA LYS A 105 18.24 -11.62 -5.79
C LYS A 105 18.89 -11.22 -4.47
N ALA A 106 18.40 -11.74 -3.34
CA ALA A 106 18.88 -11.35 -2.01
C ALA A 106 18.92 -9.84 -1.75
N TYR A 107 17.95 -9.11 -2.35
CA TYR A 107 17.88 -7.65 -2.25
C TYR A 107 17.62 -7.21 -0.81
N SER A 108 18.56 -6.48 -0.22
CA SER A 108 18.56 -6.11 1.20
C SER A 108 18.12 -4.67 1.49
N ARG A 109 17.91 -3.84 0.44
CA ARG A 109 17.56 -2.43 0.61
C ARG A 109 16.18 -2.25 1.23
N HIS A 110 15.98 -1.16 1.95
CA HIS A 110 14.68 -0.83 2.54
C HIS A 110 13.63 -0.53 1.43
N PRO A 111 12.36 -0.96 1.61
CA PRO A 111 11.30 -0.75 0.59
C PRO A 111 11.08 0.72 0.22
N GLY A 112 11.27 1.65 1.17
CA GLY A 112 11.22 3.09 0.89
C GLY A 112 12.33 3.57 -0.06
N SER A 113 13.48 2.86 -0.10
CA SER A 113 14.55 3.13 -1.06
C SER A 113 14.14 2.71 -2.47
N LEU A 114 13.52 1.52 -2.61
CA LEU A 114 12.93 1.05 -3.85
C LEU A 114 11.85 2.00 -4.39
N TYR A 115 10.96 2.49 -3.50
CA TYR A 115 9.95 3.49 -3.87
C TYR A 115 10.58 4.75 -4.49
N ARG A 116 11.66 5.27 -3.88
CA ARG A 116 12.37 6.44 -4.41
C ARG A 116 12.98 6.19 -5.80
N VAL A 117 13.47 4.97 -6.05
CA VAL A 117 13.94 4.58 -7.40
C VAL A 117 12.78 4.57 -8.39
N PHE A 118 11.62 4.03 -8.04
CA PHE A 118 10.43 4.03 -8.89
C PHE A 118 10.00 5.44 -9.28
N VAL A 119 9.97 6.37 -8.31
CA VAL A 119 9.66 7.78 -8.60
C VAL A 119 10.71 8.41 -9.51
N ARG A 120 12.01 8.16 -9.26
CA ARG A 120 13.12 8.70 -10.07
C ARG A 120 13.09 8.18 -11.51
N LEU A 121 12.70 6.92 -11.72
CA LEU A 121 12.59 6.31 -13.04
C LEU A 121 11.27 6.65 -13.76
N GLY A 122 10.40 7.44 -13.16
CA GLY A 122 9.11 7.82 -13.73
C GLY A 122 8.06 6.72 -13.75
N TYR A 123 8.30 5.59 -13.09
CA TYR A 123 7.35 4.47 -13.03
C TYR A 123 6.17 4.75 -12.09
N ARG A 124 6.28 5.76 -11.25
CA ARG A 124 5.22 6.20 -10.35
C ARG A 124 5.32 7.69 -10.10
N GLN A 125 4.18 8.37 -10.18
CA GLN A 125 4.09 9.77 -9.75
C GLN A 125 4.20 9.85 -8.22
N LYS A 126 4.86 10.89 -7.72
CA LYS A 126 4.90 11.19 -6.29
C LYS A 126 3.48 11.50 -5.84
N ALA A 127 2.95 10.71 -4.93
CA ALA A 127 1.62 10.97 -4.39
C ALA A 127 1.63 12.32 -3.67
N GLU A 128 0.75 13.24 -4.09
CA GLU A 128 0.47 14.43 -3.30
C GLU A 128 -0.11 14.02 -1.95
N SER A 129 0.44 14.59 -0.89
CA SER A 129 0.03 14.25 0.47
C SER A 129 -1.31 14.90 0.81
N THR A 130 -2.39 14.26 0.40
CA THR A 130 -3.76 14.61 0.82
C THR A 130 -4.14 13.95 2.15
N ARG A 131 -3.20 13.67 3.03
CA ARG A 131 -3.50 13.00 4.32
C ARG A 131 -4.34 13.91 5.20
N LYS A 132 -5.65 13.76 5.09
CA LYS A 132 -6.55 14.07 6.21
C LYS A 132 -6.18 13.11 7.33
N LYS A 133 -5.78 13.64 8.49
CA LYS A 133 -5.57 12.83 9.71
C LYS A 133 -6.88 12.15 10.01
N SER A 134 -7.00 10.84 9.77
CA SER A 134 -8.15 10.07 10.20
C SER A 134 -8.12 10.06 11.73
N LYS A 135 -9.22 10.42 12.37
CA LYS A 135 -9.38 10.20 13.81
C LYS A 135 -9.31 8.68 14.02
N HIS A 136 -8.36 8.22 14.82
CA HIS A 136 -8.28 6.83 15.24
C HIS A 136 -9.55 6.45 16.00
N LEU A 137 -10.44 5.74 15.35
CA LEU A 137 -11.61 5.13 15.94
C LEU A 137 -11.24 3.71 16.40
N GLY A 138 -10.75 3.60 17.63
CA GLY A 138 -10.53 2.32 18.33
C GLY A 138 -9.51 1.37 17.69
N HIS A 139 -8.88 0.56 18.50
CA HIS A 139 -7.98 -0.51 18.04
C HIS A 139 -8.80 -1.74 17.68
N TYR A 140 -8.71 -2.23 16.47
CA TYR A 140 -9.30 -3.49 16.04
C TYR A 140 -8.24 -4.59 16.10
N ASP A 141 -8.41 -5.51 17.04
CA ASP A 141 -7.50 -6.64 17.18
C ASP A 141 -7.54 -7.56 15.97
N THR A 142 -6.37 -7.74 15.38
CA THR A 142 -6.19 -8.72 14.32
C THR A 142 -5.69 -10.01 14.95
N PRO A 143 -6.47 -11.11 14.87
CA PRO A 143 -6.01 -12.40 15.39
C PRO A 143 -4.66 -12.77 14.80
N THR A 144 -3.74 -13.17 15.68
CA THR A 144 -2.38 -13.63 15.32
C THR A 144 -2.35 -15.12 15.02
N GLU A 145 -3.37 -15.86 15.46
CA GLU A 145 -3.47 -17.30 15.30
C GLU A 145 -4.31 -17.71 14.08
N LEU A 146 -4.01 -18.88 13.55
CA LEU A 146 -4.78 -19.50 12.48
C LEU A 146 -6.15 -19.97 12.98
N GLY A 147 -7.19 -19.71 12.19
CA GLY A 147 -8.52 -20.26 12.44
C GLY A 147 -9.32 -19.56 13.53
N VAL A 148 -8.82 -18.49 14.14
CA VAL A 148 -9.59 -17.76 15.15
C VAL A 148 -10.80 -17.07 14.51
N LYS A 149 -10.59 -16.39 13.38
CA LYS A 149 -11.65 -15.58 12.76
C LYS A 149 -11.46 -15.47 11.26
N TRP A 150 -12.53 -15.75 10.52
CA TRP A 150 -12.67 -15.44 9.12
C TRP A 150 -13.64 -14.28 8.91
N GLN A 151 -13.40 -13.50 7.86
CA GLN A 151 -14.34 -12.47 7.40
C GLN A 151 -14.85 -12.87 6.03
N MET A 152 -16.16 -12.70 5.81
CA MET A 152 -16.81 -13.03 4.56
C MET A 152 -17.64 -11.84 4.08
N ASP A 153 -17.63 -11.63 2.77
CA ASP A 153 -18.38 -10.57 2.11
C ASP A 153 -18.68 -10.94 0.65
N VAL A 154 -19.72 -10.35 0.09
CA VAL A 154 -20.15 -10.57 -1.29
C VAL A 154 -20.16 -9.25 -2.04
N LYS A 155 -19.70 -9.27 -3.27
CA LYS A 155 -19.80 -8.11 -4.16
C LYS A 155 -20.22 -8.48 -5.57
N TYR A 156 -20.80 -7.55 -6.28
CA TYR A 156 -21.03 -7.68 -7.72
C TYR A 156 -19.74 -7.74 -8.50
N VAL A 157 -19.66 -8.65 -9.47
CA VAL A 157 -18.65 -8.59 -10.52
C VAL A 157 -19.03 -7.46 -11.47
N PRO A 158 -18.11 -6.52 -11.80
CA PRO A 158 -18.47 -5.40 -12.66
C PRO A 158 -18.99 -5.87 -14.01
N ALA A 159 -20.18 -5.42 -14.39
CA ALA A 159 -20.83 -5.81 -15.65
C ALA A 159 -19.97 -5.53 -16.89
N ALA A 160 -19.17 -4.46 -16.85
CA ALA A 160 -18.25 -4.11 -17.94
C ALA A 160 -17.18 -5.18 -18.24
N CYS A 161 -16.93 -6.13 -17.32
CA CYS A 161 -15.99 -7.22 -17.52
C CYS A 161 -16.60 -8.36 -18.35
N TYR A 162 -17.94 -8.48 -18.38
CA TYR A 162 -18.64 -9.52 -19.10
C TYR A 162 -18.90 -9.10 -20.54
N ALA A 163 -18.52 -9.94 -21.48
CA ALA A 163 -18.66 -9.71 -22.91
C ALA A 163 -19.81 -10.52 -23.55
N GLY A 164 -20.58 -11.28 -22.76
CA GLY A 164 -21.80 -11.97 -23.21
C GLY A 164 -22.96 -11.01 -23.46
N THR A 165 -23.95 -11.46 -24.22
CA THR A 165 -25.13 -10.67 -24.63
C THR A 165 -26.39 -10.98 -23.83
N ASP A 166 -26.35 -11.98 -22.96
CA ASP A 166 -27.49 -12.49 -22.18
C ASP A 166 -27.83 -11.67 -20.91
N GLY A 167 -27.00 -10.66 -20.57
CA GLY A 167 -27.21 -9.81 -19.40
C GLY A 167 -27.01 -10.51 -18.05
N GLU A 168 -26.34 -11.68 -18.02
CA GLU A 168 -26.07 -12.41 -16.79
C GLU A 168 -25.29 -11.54 -15.78
N ARG A 169 -25.62 -11.74 -14.50
CA ARG A 169 -24.93 -11.09 -13.38
C ARG A 169 -24.18 -12.13 -12.57
N PHE A 170 -23.03 -11.72 -12.05
CA PHE A 170 -22.17 -12.59 -11.26
C PHE A 170 -21.82 -11.92 -9.94
N TYR A 171 -21.66 -12.73 -8.91
CA TYR A 171 -21.39 -12.31 -7.53
C TYR A 171 -20.12 -12.95 -7.06
N GLN A 172 -19.13 -12.15 -6.67
CA GLN A 172 -17.92 -12.64 -6.04
C GLN A 172 -18.11 -12.77 -4.55
N TYR A 173 -18.04 -13.97 -4.04
CA TYR A 173 -17.90 -14.27 -2.62
C TYR A 173 -16.43 -14.24 -2.26
N THR A 174 -16.11 -13.64 -1.13
CA THR A 174 -14.74 -13.48 -0.63
C THR A 174 -14.67 -13.93 0.83
N MET A 175 -13.75 -14.84 1.12
CA MET A 175 -13.36 -15.21 2.48
C MET A 175 -11.94 -14.74 2.75
N GLU A 176 -11.71 -14.04 3.85
CA GLU A 176 -10.40 -13.60 4.31
C GLU A 176 -10.04 -14.31 5.61
N ALA A 177 -8.91 -15.00 5.60
CA ALA A 177 -8.37 -15.75 6.72
C ALA A 177 -6.90 -15.36 6.93
N SER A 178 -6.60 -14.56 7.95
CA SER A 178 -5.21 -14.16 8.27
C SER A 178 -4.42 -13.60 7.07
N ARG A 179 -5.07 -12.76 6.27
CA ARG A 179 -4.59 -12.15 5.01
C ARG A 179 -4.55 -13.09 3.80
N GLU A 180 -4.72 -14.39 3.97
CA GLU A 180 -5.00 -15.28 2.85
C GLU A 180 -6.47 -15.20 2.47
N ARG A 181 -6.75 -15.27 1.17
CA ARG A 181 -8.11 -15.14 0.67
C ARG A 181 -8.51 -16.38 -0.10
N PHE A 182 -9.80 -16.68 -0.06
CA PHE A 182 -10.48 -17.53 -1.00
C PHE A 182 -11.58 -16.72 -1.68
N ILE A 183 -11.67 -16.77 -3.02
CA ILE A 183 -12.69 -16.10 -3.81
C ILE A 183 -13.32 -17.10 -4.77
N TYR A 184 -14.63 -16.97 -4.96
CA TYR A 184 -15.39 -17.77 -5.92
C TYR A 184 -16.56 -16.94 -6.45
N ALA A 185 -17.00 -17.21 -7.70
CA ALA A 185 -18.14 -16.51 -8.28
C ALA A 185 -19.37 -17.43 -8.33
N TYR A 186 -20.55 -16.81 -8.21
CA TYR A 186 -21.86 -17.44 -8.38
C TYR A 186 -22.72 -16.59 -9.31
N LYS A 187 -23.72 -17.22 -9.97
CA LYS A 187 -24.73 -16.53 -10.78
C LYS A 187 -25.83 -15.88 -9.93
N GLU A 188 -25.91 -16.24 -8.66
CA GLU A 188 -26.92 -15.72 -7.71
C GLU A 188 -26.28 -15.38 -6.36
N GLN A 189 -26.91 -14.45 -5.65
CA GLN A 189 -26.63 -14.11 -4.28
C GLN A 189 -27.71 -14.72 -3.40
N SER A 190 -27.45 -15.93 -2.91
CA SER A 190 -28.42 -16.75 -2.17
C SER A 190 -27.80 -17.41 -0.94
N SER A 191 -28.66 -17.88 -0.02
CA SER A 191 -28.26 -18.69 1.13
C SER A 191 -27.58 -20.00 0.70
N TYR A 192 -27.99 -20.58 -0.43
CA TYR A 192 -27.38 -21.81 -0.97
C TYR A 192 -25.98 -21.55 -1.48
N SER A 193 -25.78 -20.47 -2.24
CA SER A 193 -24.45 -20.03 -2.69
C SER A 193 -23.55 -19.74 -1.50
N THR A 194 -24.06 -19.13 -0.44
CA THR A 194 -23.35 -18.87 0.80
C THR A 194 -22.86 -20.16 1.46
N VAL A 195 -23.72 -21.16 1.61
CA VAL A 195 -23.38 -22.45 2.21
C VAL A 195 -22.34 -23.20 1.36
N ASP A 196 -22.52 -23.27 0.05
CA ASP A 196 -21.55 -23.90 -0.85
C ASP A 196 -20.20 -23.19 -0.80
N PHE A 197 -20.20 -21.87 -0.77
CA PHE A 197 -18.98 -21.08 -0.65
C PHE A 197 -18.20 -21.35 0.62
N VAL A 198 -18.87 -21.42 1.78
CA VAL A 198 -18.22 -21.73 3.07
C VAL A 198 -17.64 -23.15 3.06
N LYS A 199 -18.34 -24.14 2.52
CA LYS A 199 -17.82 -25.50 2.35
C LYS A 199 -16.54 -25.52 1.48
N ARG A 200 -16.56 -24.81 0.35
CA ARG A 200 -15.37 -24.68 -0.52
C ARG A 200 -14.22 -23.97 0.18
N ALA A 201 -14.51 -22.95 0.99
CA ALA A 201 -13.50 -22.23 1.76
C ALA A 201 -12.85 -23.13 2.82
N ILE A 202 -13.63 -23.92 3.56
CA ILE A 202 -13.11 -24.92 4.52
C ILE A 202 -12.22 -25.93 3.82
N CYS A 203 -12.64 -26.44 2.67
CA CYS A 203 -11.82 -27.35 1.85
C CYS A 203 -10.52 -26.68 1.37
N TYR A 204 -10.59 -25.45 0.89
CA TYR A 204 -9.43 -24.70 0.39
C TYR A 204 -8.39 -24.41 1.48
N PHE A 205 -8.82 -23.96 2.65
CA PHE A 205 -7.92 -23.67 3.76
C PHE A 205 -7.45 -24.93 4.50
N GLY A 206 -8.22 -26.02 4.43
CA GLY A 206 -7.96 -27.30 5.10
C GLY A 206 -8.25 -27.27 6.60
N TYR A 207 -9.04 -26.31 7.07
CA TYR A 207 -9.54 -26.19 8.47
C TYR A 207 -10.77 -25.29 8.52
N ALA A 208 -11.60 -25.48 9.58
CA ALA A 208 -12.70 -24.57 9.90
C ALA A 208 -12.25 -23.51 10.91
N PRO A 209 -12.77 -22.28 10.85
CA PRO A 209 -12.45 -21.25 11.83
C PRO A 209 -13.31 -21.42 13.10
N ALA A 210 -12.88 -20.82 14.21
CA ALA A 210 -13.73 -20.69 15.39
C ALA A 210 -14.89 -19.70 15.16
N GLN A 211 -14.67 -18.67 14.32
CA GLN A 211 -15.67 -17.65 14.04
C GLN A 211 -15.67 -17.22 12.57
N ILE A 212 -16.87 -17.09 11.98
CA ILE A 212 -17.08 -16.39 10.70
C ILE A 212 -17.84 -15.09 10.97
N GLN A 213 -17.31 -13.99 10.47
CA GLN A 213 -17.94 -12.68 10.54
C GLN A 213 -18.48 -12.27 9.17
N THR A 214 -19.77 -11.90 9.11
CA THR A 214 -20.44 -11.38 7.91
C THR A 214 -21.07 -10.03 8.21
N ASP A 215 -21.46 -9.31 7.17
CA ASP A 215 -22.38 -8.18 7.32
C ASP A 215 -23.83 -8.68 7.48
N ASN A 216 -24.80 -7.75 7.41
CA ASN A 216 -26.22 -8.04 7.52
C ASN A 216 -26.90 -8.18 6.15
N GLY A 217 -26.18 -8.54 5.10
CA GLY A 217 -26.75 -8.84 3.77
C GLY A 217 -27.79 -9.97 3.87
N GLY A 218 -28.84 -9.91 3.08
CA GLY A 218 -29.95 -10.86 3.15
C GLY A 218 -29.58 -12.33 2.89
N GLU A 219 -28.39 -12.57 2.33
CA GLU A 219 -27.80 -13.88 2.07
C GLU A 219 -27.16 -14.53 3.32
N PHE A 220 -27.03 -13.79 4.42
CA PHE A 220 -26.39 -14.26 5.65
C PHE A 220 -27.35 -14.48 6.82
N PRO A 221 -28.19 -13.52 7.24
CA PRO A 221 -29.20 -13.74 8.27
C PRO A 221 -30.58 -13.95 7.67
N HIS A 222 -31.44 -14.67 8.38
CA HIS A 222 -32.89 -14.54 8.14
C HIS A 222 -33.40 -13.16 8.57
N THR A 223 -34.25 -12.56 7.76
CA THR A 223 -35.03 -11.41 8.19
C THR A 223 -35.98 -11.86 9.33
N ALA A 224 -36.20 -10.98 10.30
CA ALA A 224 -36.96 -11.26 11.54
C ALA A 224 -38.40 -11.81 11.33
N ARG A 225 -38.81 -12.11 10.10
CA ARG A 225 -40.14 -12.59 9.74
C ARG A 225 -40.26 -14.12 9.61
N THR A 226 -39.15 -14.85 9.71
CA THR A 226 -39.18 -16.32 9.56
C THR A 226 -38.58 -16.97 10.80
N ASN A 227 -39.35 -17.90 11.42
CA ASN A 227 -38.91 -18.73 12.57
C ASN A 227 -37.92 -19.84 12.12
N CYS A 228 -37.42 -19.83 10.89
CA CYS A 228 -36.54 -20.86 10.38
C CYS A 228 -35.05 -20.49 10.63
N ILE A 229 -34.24 -21.47 11.02
CA ILE A 229 -32.79 -21.29 11.19
C ILE A 229 -32.18 -21.11 9.80
N HIS A 230 -31.30 -20.11 9.65
CA HIS A 230 -30.65 -19.85 8.38
C HIS A 230 -29.71 -21.01 7.98
N PRO A 231 -29.67 -21.45 6.71
CA PRO A 231 -28.83 -22.55 6.26
C PRO A 231 -27.33 -22.39 6.61
N LEU A 232 -26.82 -21.15 6.63
CA LEU A 232 -25.45 -20.85 7.06
C LEU A 232 -25.26 -21.19 8.55
N ASP A 233 -26.24 -20.87 9.42
CA ASP A 233 -26.15 -21.14 10.87
C ASP A 233 -26.21 -22.65 11.15
N VAL A 234 -27.00 -23.40 10.37
CA VAL A 234 -27.00 -24.87 10.40
C VAL A 234 -25.63 -25.43 10.05
N LEU A 235 -25.00 -24.91 8.99
CA LEU A 235 -23.65 -25.32 8.60
C LEU A 235 -22.63 -24.96 9.68
N CYS A 236 -22.69 -23.74 10.21
CA CYS A 236 -21.82 -23.27 11.28
C CYS A 236 -21.94 -24.16 12.53
N GLY A 237 -23.15 -24.52 12.93
CA GLY A 237 -23.39 -25.45 14.04
C GLY A 237 -22.73 -26.82 13.85
N LYS A 238 -22.83 -27.41 12.64
CA LYS A 238 -22.17 -28.69 12.28
C LYS A 238 -20.64 -28.66 12.40
N HIS A 239 -20.02 -27.51 12.18
CA HIS A 239 -18.56 -27.32 12.23
C HIS A 239 -18.08 -26.63 13.50
N HIS A 240 -18.95 -26.42 14.50
CA HIS A 240 -18.66 -25.67 15.73
C HIS A 240 -18.12 -24.25 15.48
N ILE A 241 -18.65 -23.59 14.45
CA ILE A 241 -18.27 -22.24 14.05
C ILE A 241 -19.27 -21.24 14.64
N ILE A 242 -18.77 -20.18 15.27
CA ILE A 242 -19.61 -19.08 15.73
C ILE A 242 -19.86 -18.12 14.54
N HIS A 243 -21.10 -18.01 14.09
CA HIS A 243 -21.49 -17.01 13.11
C HIS A 243 -21.75 -15.66 13.82
N LYS A 244 -21.01 -14.63 13.44
CA LYS A 244 -21.11 -13.29 14.02
C LYS A 244 -21.49 -12.26 12.98
N LEU A 245 -22.65 -11.66 13.16
CA LEU A 245 -23.08 -10.53 12.36
C LEU A 245 -22.38 -9.24 12.81
N LEU A 246 -22.02 -8.40 11.86
CA LEU A 246 -21.52 -7.06 12.15
C LEU A 246 -22.61 -6.18 12.76
N ARG A 247 -22.24 -5.37 13.74
CA ARG A 247 -23.14 -4.34 14.26
C ARG A 247 -23.46 -3.35 13.13
N PRO A 248 -24.72 -2.95 12.98
CA PRO A 248 -25.09 -1.92 12.01
C PRO A 248 -24.25 -0.66 12.19
N ARG A 249 -23.90 0.02 11.11
CA ARG A 249 -23.11 1.26 11.08
C ARG A 249 -21.68 1.14 11.62
N THR A 250 -21.08 -0.06 11.59
CA THR A 250 -19.67 -0.27 11.98
C THR A 250 -18.80 -0.80 10.80
N PRO A 251 -18.70 -0.09 9.67
CA PRO A 251 -18.03 -0.58 8.47
C PRO A 251 -16.54 -0.91 8.70
N TRP A 252 -15.88 -0.22 9.62
CA TRP A 252 -14.46 -0.45 9.93
C TRP A 252 -14.16 -1.88 10.42
N HIS A 253 -15.15 -2.62 10.91
CA HIS A 253 -14.97 -4.02 11.30
C HIS A 253 -14.75 -4.95 10.10
N ASN A 254 -15.17 -4.56 8.89
CA ASN A 254 -14.98 -5.32 7.65
C ASN A 254 -13.87 -4.76 6.75
N GLY A 255 -13.12 -3.78 7.26
CA GLY A 255 -12.13 -3.01 6.49
C GLY A 255 -11.03 -3.84 5.80
N LYS A 256 -10.77 -5.09 6.22
CA LYS A 256 -9.83 -5.99 5.53
C LYS A 256 -10.41 -6.48 4.21
N ILE A 257 -11.65 -6.93 4.19
CA ILE A 257 -12.34 -7.39 2.98
C ILE A 257 -12.60 -6.21 2.05
N GLU A 258 -13.09 -5.08 2.55
CA GLU A 258 -13.27 -3.87 1.75
C GLU A 258 -11.97 -3.45 1.04
N ARG A 259 -10.85 -3.48 1.77
CA ARG A 259 -9.53 -3.24 1.19
C ARG A 259 -9.16 -4.26 0.12
N SER A 260 -9.53 -5.53 0.31
CA SER A 260 -9.30 -6.59 -0.66
C SER A 260 -10.15 -6.39 -1.92
N HIS A 261 -11.42 -6.01 -1.77
CA HIS A 261 -12.30 -5.69 -2.89
C HIS A 261 -11.77 -4.53 -3.75
N ARG A 262 -11.23 -3.49 -3.10
CA ARG A 262 -10.55 -2.42 -3.81
C ARG A 262 -9.32 -2.92 -4.58
N SER A 263 -8.52 -3.77 -3.98
CA SER A 263 -7.37 -4.38 -4.66
C SER A 263 -7.79 -5.27 -5.83
N ASP A 264 -8.92 -5.97 -5.71
CA ASP A 264 -9.49 -6.77 -6.80
C ASP A 264 -9.94 -5.89 -7.94
N GLN A 265 -10.58 -4.74 -7.65
CA GLN A 265 -10.95 -3.78 -8.68
C GLN A 265 -9.72 -3.28 -9.44
N GLU A 266 -8.69 -2.80 -8.70
CA GLU A 266 -7.50 -2.17 -9.27
C GLU A 266 -6.61 -3.16 -10.04
N ARG A 267 -6.53 -4.44 -9.63
CA ARG A 267 -5.53 -5.40 -10.14
C ARG A 267 -6.11 -6.52 -10.99
N PHE A 268 -7.41 -6.72 -10.93
CA PHE A 268 -8.07 -7.81 -11.62
C PHE A 268 -9.20 -7.30 -12.52
N TYR A 269 -10.26 -6.70 -11.96
CA TYR A 269 -11.44 -6.33 -12.73
C TYR A 269 -11.18 -5.23 -13.76
N ASN A 270 -10.31 -4.27 -13.50
CA ASN A 270 -9.98 -3.22 -14.48
C ASN A 270 -9.33 -3.77 -15.76
N TYR A 271 -8.85 -5.01 -15.73
CA TYR A 271 -8.18 -5.66 -16.87
C TYR A 271 -8.89 -6.94 -17.33
N LEU A 272 -9.95 -7.35 -16.62
CA LEU A 272 -10.66 -8.58 -16.90
C LEU A 272 -11.66 -8.37 -18.03
N ARG A 273 -11.66 -9.32 -18.96
CA ARG A 273 -12.76 -9.53 -19.91
C ARG A 273 -13.00 -11.03 -20.01
N PHE A 274 -14.24 -11.45 -19.85
CA PHE A 274 -14.64 -12.86 -19.90
C PHE A 274 -15.95 -13.04 -20.67
N TYR A 275 -16.16 -14.24 -21.22
CA TYR A 275 -17.24 -14.55 -22.13
C TYR A 275 -18.21 -15.60 -21.57
N SER A 276 -17.82 -16.36 -20.56
CA SER A 276 -18.67 -17.35 -19.91
C SER A 276 -18.37 -17.41 -18.42
N TYR A 277 -19.27 -18.08 -17.68
CA TYR A 277 -19.07 -18.32 -16.24
C TYR A 277 -17.80 -19.12 -15.95
N GLU A 278 -17.51 -20.14 -16.78
CA GLU A 278 -16.33 -20.98 -16.66
C GLU A 278 -15.04 -20.17 -16.85
N ASP A 279 -15.03 -19.27 -17.84
CA ASP A 279 -13.91 -18.36 -18.11
C ASP A 279 -13.67 -17.43 -16.92
N LEU A 280 -14.74 -16.89 -16.31
CA LEU A 280 -14.64 -16.11 -15.08
C LEU A 280 -13.98 -16.94 -13.95
N LEU A 281 -14.44 -18.17 -13.70
CA LEU A 281 -13.89 -19.04 -12.65
C LEU A 281 -12.42 -19.36 -12.88
N VAL A 282 -12.01 -19.64 -14.10
CA VAL A 282 -10.60 -19.90 -14.46
C VAL A 282 -9.76 -18.67 -14.20
N SER A 283 -10.23 -17.49 -14.62
CA SER A 283 -9.54 -16.21 -14.43
C SER A 283 -9.41 -15.86 -12.94
N MET A 284 -10.48 -16.03 -12.15
CA MET A 284 -10.47 -15.82 -10.70
C MET A 284 -9.51 -16.78 -9.98
N ARG A 285 -9.48 -18.06 -10.36
CA ARG A 285 -8.55 -19.04 -9.78
C ARG A 285 -7.09 -18.67 -10.05
N ARG A 286 -6.78 -18.21 -11.26
CA ARG A 286 -5.44 -17.75 -11.64
C ARG A 286 -5.05 -16.49 -10.85
N TYR A 287 -5.96 -15.52 -10.74
CA TYR A 287 -5.77 -14.31 -9.97
C TYR A 287 -5.57 -14.60 -8.47
N LEU A 288 -6.39 -15.45 -7.87
CA LEU A 288 -6.30 -15.84 -6.46
C LEU A 288 -4.94 -16.46 -6.14
N ARG A 289 -4.49 -17.40 -6.98
CA ARG A 289 -3.17 -18.05 -6.83
C ARG A 289 -2.04 -17.02 -6.82
N ARG A 290 -2.09 -16.04 -7.71
CA ARG A 290 -1.11 -14.94 -7.74
C ARG A 290 -1.24 -14.04 -6.52
N SER A 291 -2.44 -13.59 -6.20
CA SER A 291 -2.71 -12.65 -5.11
C SER A 291 -2.23 -13.16 -3.75
N ASN A 292 -2.46 -14.44 -3.44
CA ASN A 292 -2.03 -15.04 -2.16
C ASN A 292 -0.52 -15.30 -2.07
N ARG A 293 0.22 -15.10 -3.16
CA ARG A 293 1.69 -15.19 -3.20
C ARG A 293 2.39 -13.83 -3.17
N ILE A 294 1.64 -12.72 -3.18
CA ILE A 294 2.22 -11.38 -3.11
C ILE A 294 2.66 -11.10 -1.68
N PRO A 295 3.95 -10.77 -1.45
CA PRO A 295 4.44 -10.40 -0.13
C PRO A 295 3.76 -9.14 0.40
N MET A 296 3.45 -9.14 1.70
CA MET A 296 2.80 -8.01 2.38
C MET A 296 3.68 -7.47 3.51
N ALA A 297 3.82 -6.14 3.59
CA ALA A 297 4.58 -5.49 4.66
C ALA A 297 4.06 -5.85 6.07
N VAL A 298 2.72 -5.96 6.21
CA VAL A 298 2.06 -6.34 7.48
C VAL A 298 2.34 -7.79 7.92
N LEU A 299 2.87 -8.63 7.02
CA LEU A 299 3.28 -10.01 7.30
C LEU A 299 4.82 -10.16 7.35
N GLY A 300 5.54 -9.06 7.60
CA GLY A 300 7.00 -9.09 7.59
C GLY A 300 7.60 -9.41 6.22
N TRP A 301 6.92 -9.01 5.15
CA TRP A 301 7.28 -9.28 3.75
C TRP A 301 7.19 -10.76 3.35
N LYS A 302 6.41 -11.55 4.09
CA LYS A 302 5.98 -12.88 3.69
C LYS A 302 4.68 -12.79 2.89
N SER A 303 4.45 -13.75 2.02
CA SER A 303 3.15 -13.90 1.37
C SER A 303 2.12 -14.52 2.34
N PRO A 304 0.81 -14.33 2.11
CA PRO A 304 -0.22 -14.98 2.91
C PRO A 304 -0.05 -16.50 3.04
N ILE A 305 0.31 -17.18 1.95
CA ILE A 305 0.56 -18.62 1.95
C ILE A 305 1.77 -18.99 2.83
N GLN A 306 2.88 -18.26 2.71
CA GLN A 306 4.07 -18.48 3.55
C GLN A 306 3.74 -18.26 5.02
N LYS A 307 2.96 -17.23 5.34
CA LYS A 307 2.54 -16.96 6.73
C LYS A 307 1.64 -18.06 7.28
N ARG A 308 0.70 -18.57 6.49
CA ARG A 308 -0.11 -19.74 6.90
C ARG A 308 0.74 -20.97 7.18
N GLN A 309 1.72 -21.28 6.33
CA GLN A 309 2.62 -22.42 6.52
C GLN A 309 3.40 -22.29 7.83
N GLU A 310 3.97 -21.11 8.09
CA GLU A 310 4.68 -20.82 9.35
C GLU A 310 3.77 -21.06 10.58
N LEU A 311 2.56 -20.51 10.57
CA LEU A 311 1.62 -20.67 11.67
C LEU A 311 1.11 -22.10 11.86
N LYS A 312 1.06 -22.92 10.79
CA LYS A 312 0.77 -24.37 10.90
C LYS A 312 1.91 -25.13 11.60
N THR A 313 3.15 -24.82 11.25
CA THR A 313 4.32 -25.49 11.84
C THR A 313 4.45 -25.17 13.33
N THR A 314 4.15 -23.94 13.74
CA THR A 314 4.19 -23.53 15.16
C THR A 314 3.13 -24.22 16.03
N ARG A 315 2.05 -24.75 15.45
CA ARG A 315 1.01 -25.52 16.17
C ARG A 315 1.35 -26.99 16.40
N VAL A 316 2.31 -27.53 15.67
CA VAL A 316 2.69 -28.96 15.72
C VAL A 316 3.84 -29.18 16.72
N CYS A 317 4.49 -28.15 17.20
CA CYS A 317 5.45 -28.15 18.30
C CYS A 317 4.77 -27.71 19.59
#